data_833d8d1acff27bae5ecf7fa9ed70f13c
#
_entry.id   833d8d1acff27bae5ecf7fa9ed70f13c
#
_cell.length_a   1.000
_cell.length_b   1.000
_cell.length_c   1.000
_cell.angle_alpha   90.00
_cell.angle_beta   90.00
_cell.angle_gamma   90.00
#
_symmetry.space_group_name_H-M   'P 1'
#
loop_
_entity.id
_entity.type
_entity.pdbx_description
1 polymer ?
#
loop_
_entity_poly.entity_id
_entity_poly.type
_entity_poly.pdbx_seq_one_letter_code
_entity_poly.pdbx_strand_id
1 'polypeptide(L)'
;MTFDRDNEMDFENRVIAPEYVPEDAEVENPLRPRTFADYVGQEKVKENLEVFIQAAKQRKESLDHVLLYGPPGLGKTTLAGIIANELGVNLRITSGPAIEKPGDLAALLTNLNPGDVLFIDEIHRLPRSVEEILYPAMEDFALDIITVSYTHLRA
;
A
#
# COMPACT_ATOMS: atom_id res chain seq x y z
N MET A 1 2.84 40.08 39.50
CA MET A 1 3.31 39.65 38.18
C MET A 1 3.31 38.13 38.15
N THR A 2 2.27 37.58 37.71
CA THR A 2 2.10 36.12 37.47
C THR A 2 2.52 35.83 36.04
N PHE A 3 3.67 35.18 35.90
CA PHE A 3 4.10 34.63 34.65
C PHE A 3 3.24 33.41 34.38
N ASP A 4 2.42 33.48 33.34
CA ASP A 4 1.68 32.34 32.79
C ASP A 4 2.69 31.28 32.35
N ARG A 5 2.76 30.20 33.13
CA ARG A 5 3.52 28.98 32.80
C ARG A 5 2.74 28.04 31.88
N ASP A 6 1.58 28.43 31.41
CA ASP A 6 0.71 27.57 30.63
C ASP A 6 1.00 27.59 29.12
N ASN A 7 1.97 28.36 28.68
CA ASN A 7 2.27 28.52 27.25
C ASN A 7 3.52 27.75 26.79
N GLU A 8 4.23 27.06 27.69
CA GLU A 8 5.42 26.26 27.30
C GLU A 8 5.11 24.79 27.05
N MET A 9 3.93 24.31 27.45
CA MET A 9 3.55 22.89 27.23
C MET A 9 2.95 22.60 25.84
N ASP A 10 2.60 23.63 25.10
CA ASP A 10 1.94 23.46 23.78
C ASP A 10 2.92 23.29 22.64
N PHE A 11 4.20 23.60 22.85
CA PHE A 11 5.22 23.46 21.81
C PHE A 11 5.84 22.06 21.74
N GLU A 12 5.90 21.33 22.85
CA GLU A 12 6.44 19.96 22.85
C GLU A 12 5.48 18.94 22.26
N ASN A 13 4.19 19.19 22.32
CA ASN A 13 3.18 18.31 21.73
C ASN A 13 3.00 18.48 20.21
N ARG A 14 3.58 19.52 19.62
CA ARG A 14 3.52 19.74 18.16
C ARG A 14 4.63 19.05 17.38
N VAL A 15 5.65 18.55 18.06
CA VAL A 15 6.82 17.91 17.42
C VAL A 15 6.64 16.43 17.22
N ILE A 16 5.59 15.82 17.82
CA ILE A 16 5.33 14.37 17.75
C ILE A 16 3.93 14.07 17.14
N ALA A 17 3.40 14.98 16.35
CA ALA A 17 2.36 14.55 15.43
C ALA A 17 3.07 13.74 14.34
N PRO A 18 2.79 12.44 14.18
CA PRO A 18 3.29 11.74 13.01
C PRO A 18 2.82 12.56 11.82
N GLU A 19 3.77 12.91 10.97
CA GLU A 19 3.43 13.59 9.73
C GLU A 19 2.28 12.81 9.11
N TYR A 20 1.16 13.51 8.99
CA TYR A 20 -0.02 12.97 8.32
C TYR A 20 0.38 12.67 6.90
N VAL A 21 0.62 11.39 6.63
CA VAL A 21 0.96 10.94 5.29
C VAL A 21 -0.32 11.03 4.48
N PRO A 22 -0.37 11.87 3.43
CA PRO A 22 -1.57 12.02 2.61
C PRO A 22 -2.14 10.70 2.09
N GLU A 23 -1.29 9.68 1.99
CA GLU A 23 -1.63 8.34 1.55
C GLU A 23 -2.51 7.58 2.54
N ASP A 24 -2.31 7.75 3.85
CA ASP A 24 -3.17 7.13 4.86
C ASP A 24 -4.59 7.70 4.83
N ALA A 25 -4.72 9.00 4.53
CA ALA A 25 -6.00 9.65 4.36
C ALA A 25 -6.77 9.20 3.13
N GLU A 26 -6.05 8.80 2.10
CA GLU A 26 -6.67 8.31 0.88
C GLU A 26 -7.37 6.96 1.06
N VAL A 27 -6.89 6.12 1.96
CA VAL A 27 -7.49 4.82 2.26
C VAL A 27 -8.69 4.93 3.19
N GLU A 28 -8.66 5.90 4.09
CA GLU A 28 -9.72 6.12 5.09
C GLU A 28 -10.86 7.01 4.60
N ASN A 29 -10.77 7.55 3.38
CA ASN A 29 -11.81 8.42 2.85
C ASN A 29 -13.11 7.62 2.64
N PRO A 30 -14.19 7.93 3.36
CA PRO A 30 -15.46 7.21 3.28
C PRO A 30 -16.14 7.31 1.91
N LEU A 31 -15.72 8.25 1.06
CA LEU A 31 -16.23 8.43 -0.30
C LEU A 31 -15.54 7.53 -1.32
N ARG A 32 -14.46 6.85 -0.95
CA ARG A 32 -13.78 5.91 -1.84
C ARG A 32 -14.52 4.58 -1.90
N PRO A 33 -14.63 3.98 -3.08
CA PRO A 33 -15.15 2.63 -3.22
C PRO A 33 -14.41 1.64 -2.32
N ARG A 34 -15.14 0.79 -1.63
CA ARG A 34 -14.60 -0.28 -0.77
C ARG A 34 -14.78 -1.66 -1.35
N THR A 35 -15.63 -1.78 -2.35
CA THR A 35 -15.95 -3.03 -3.02
C THR A 35 -15.81 -2.87 -4.53
N PHE A 36 -15.69 -3.98 -5.24
CA PHE A 36 -15.70 -3.96 -6.70
C PHE A 36 -17.03 -3.44 -7.27
N ALA A 37 -18.13 -3.70 -6.59
CA ALA A 37 -19.45 -3.21 -7.01
C ALA A 37 -19.53 -1.67 -7.02
N ASP A 38 -18.85 -1.02 -6.08
CA ASP A 38 -18.82 0.44 -5.97
C ASP A 38 -17.80 1.10 -6.89
N TYR A 39 -16.84 0.32 -7.38
CA TYR A 39 -15.77 0.82 -8.25
C TYR A 39 -16.25 0.92 -9.69
N VAL A 40 -16.25 2.13 -10.24
CA VAL A 40 -16.70 2.39 -11.60
C VAL A 40 -15.52 2.40 -12.57
N GLY A 41 -15.67 1.70 -13.69
CA GLY A 41 -14.67 1.61 -14.74
C GLY A 41 -13.77 0.39 -14.67
N GLN A 42 -12.90 0.22 -15.64
CA GLN A 42 -11.93 -0.88 -15.74
C GLN A 42 -12.51 -2.29 -15.52
N GLU A 43 -13.61 -2.59 -16.18
CA GLU A 43 -14.38 -3.83 -15.99
C GLU A 43 -13.54 -5.09 -16.13
N LYS A 44 -12.60 -5.12 -17.08
CA LYS A 44 -11.70 -6.25 -17.28
C LYS A 44 -10.76 -6.50 -16.09
N VAL A 45 -10.23 -5.42 -15.53
CA VAL A 45 -9.34 -5.49 -14.36
C VAL A 45 -10.13 -5.99 -13.16
N LYS A 46 -11.34 -5.48 -12.95
CA LYS A 46 -12.25 -5.91 -11.89
C LYS A 46 -12.56 -7.39 -11.98
N GLU A 47 -13.00 -7.86 -13.14
CA GLU A 47 -13.35 -9.27 -13.36
C GLU A 47 -12.15 -10.19 -13.07
N ASN A 48 -10.97 -9.83 -13.56
CA ASN A 48 -9.76 -10.61 -13.32
C ASN A 48 -9.39 -10.65 -11.83
N LEU A 49 -9.41 -9.51 -11.16
CA LEU A 49 -9.11 -9.45 -9.73
C LEU A 49 -10.13 -10.22 -8.88
N GLU A 50 -11.41 -10.12 -9.20
CA GLU A 50 -12.45 -10.88 -8.53
C GLU A 50 -12.22 -12.39 -8.64
N VAL A 51 -11.86 -12.88 -9.82
CA VAL A 51 -11.55 -14.30 -10.04
C VAL A 51 -10.36 -14.73 -9.20
N PHE A 52 -9.27 -13.99 -9.19
CA PHE A 52 -8.08 -14.32 -8.41
C PHE A 52 -8.34 -14.28 -6.90
N ILE A 53 -9.08 -13.30 -6.43
CA ILE A 53 -9.44 -13.17 -5.01
C ILE A 53 -10.33 -14.34 -4.58
N GLN A 54 -11.32 -14.69 -5.36
CA GLN A 54 -12.21 -15.82 -5.04
C GLN A 54 -11.43 -17.14 -5.03
N ALA A 55 -10.53 -17.34 -5.97
CA ALA A 55 -9.68 -18.52 -6.02
C ALA A 55 -8.77 -18.62 -4.78
N ALA A 56 -8.14 -17.51 -4.38
CA ALA A 56 -7.33 -17.46 -3.17
C ALA A 56 -8.13 -17.80 -1.92
N LYS A 57 -9.32 -17.21 -1.78
CA LYS A 57 -10.24 -17.51 -0.67
C LYS A 57 -10.65 -18.97 -0.60
N GLN A 58 -10.98 -19.57 -1.74
CA GLN A 58 -11.38 -20.98 -1.80
C GLN A 58 -10.25 -21.91 -1.37
N ARG A 59 -9.02 -21.61 -1.78
CA ARG A 59 -7.82 -22.37 -1.40
C ARG A 59 -7.33 -22.07 0.01
N LYS A 60 -7.84 -21.01 0.64
CA LYS A 60 -7.33 -20.45 1.92
C LYS A 60 -5.84 -20.10 1.84
N GLU A 61 -5.46 -19.55 0.72
CA GLU A 61 -4.10 -19.12 0.41
C GLU A 61 -4.06 -17.61 0.24
N SER A 62 -2.88 -17.05 0.33
CA SER A 62 -2.64 -15.65 -0.02
C SER A 62 -2.84 -15.43 -1.52
N LEU A 63 -3.20 -14.21 -1.89
CA LEU A 63 -3.24 -13.80 -3.29
C LEU A 63 -1.82 -13.78 -3.85
N ASP A 64 -1.66 -14.18 -5.11
CA ASP A 64 -0.39 -13.99 -5.81
C ASP A 64 -0.06 -12.51 -5.96
N HIS A 65 1.21 -12.20 -6.18
CA HIS A 65 1.65 -10.83 -6.37
C HIS A 65 0.96 -10.21 -7.57
N VAL A 66 0.50 -8.97 -7.39
CA VAL A 66 -0.26 -8.23 -8.41
C VAL A 66 0.53 -6.99 -8.81
N LEU A 67 0.71 -6.81 -10.10
CA LEU A 67 1.26 -5.58 -10.67
C LEU A 67 0.13 -4.77 -11.31
N LEU A 68 -0.15 -3.61 -10.72
CA LEU A 68 -1.08 -2.64 -11.27
C LEU A 68 -0.31 -1.64 -12.15
N TYR A 69 -0.58 -1.68 -13.43
CA TYR A 69 0.10 -0.86 -14.42
C TYR A 69 -0.84 0.22 -14.97
N GLY A 70 -0.34 1.43 -15.06
CA GLY A 70 -1.10 2.52 -15.67
C GLY A 70 -0.66 3.90 -15.18
N PRO A 71 -1.17 4.97 -15.81
CA PRO A 71 -0.86 6.33 -15.43
C PRO A 71 -1.40 6.68 -14.04
N PRO A 72 -0.84 7.70 -13.36
CA PRO A 72 -1.36 8.18 -12.09
C PRO A 72 -2.81 8.64 -12.22
N GLY A 73 -3.59 8.48 -11.14
CA GLY A 73 -4.97 8.92 -11.10
C GLY A 73 -6.01 7.90 -11.61
N LEU A 74 -5.60 6.68 -11.96
CA LEU A 74 -6.52 5.59 -12.36
C LEU A 74 -7.04 4.73 -11.20
N GLY A 75 -6.90 5.18 -9.97
CA GLY A 75 -7.47 4.49 -8.82
C GLY A 75 -6.72 3.22 -8.41
N LYS A 76 -5.42 3.11 -8.66
CA LYS A 76 -4.60 1.96 -8.26
C LYS A 76 -4.59 1.74 -6.76
N THR A 77 -4.43 2.81 -5.97
CA THR A 77 -4.53 2.77 -4.51
C THR A 77 -5.90 2.31 -4.04
N THR A 78 -6.95 2.79 -4.70
CA THR A 78 -8.33 2.35 -4.43
C THR A 78 -8.50 0.85 -4.70
N LEU A 79 -7.96 0.35 -5.80
CA LEU A 79 -7.98 -1.09 -6.11
C LEU A 79 -7.25 -1.91 -5.04
N ALA A 80 -6.10 -1.45 -4.57
CA ALA A 80 -5.38 -2.11 -3.48
C ALA A 80 -6.23 -2.18 -2.19
N GLY A 81 -6.92 -1.10 -1.86
CA GLY A 81 -7.87 -1.05 -0.74
C GLY A 81 -9.03 -2.03 -0.89
N ILE A 82 -9.60 -2.13 -2.08
CA ILE A 82 -10.67 -3.09 -2.39
C ILE A 82 -10.17 -4.52 -2.24
N ILE A 83 -8.99 -4.84 -2.77
CA ILE A 83 -8.39 -6.17 -2.66
C ILE A 83 -8.23 -6.57 -1.19
N ALA A 84 -7.64 -5.70 -0.37
CA ALA A 84 -7.46 -5.96 1.05
C ALA A 84 -8.80 -6.15 1.79
N ASN A 85 -9.79 -5.32 1.47
CA ASN A 85 -11.13 -5.41 2.04
C ASN A 85 -11.83 -6.73 1.65
N GLU A 86 -11.75 -7.12 0.40
CA GLU A 86 -12.34 -8.38 -0.10
C GLU A 86 -11.65 -9.61 0.50
N LEU A 87 -10.34 -9.55 0.75
CA LEU A 87 -9.58 -10.60 1.43
C LEU A 87 -9.79 -10.59 2.96
N GLY A 88 -10.33 -9.51 3.53
CA GLY A 88 -10.52 -9.36 4.96
C GLY A 88 -9.20 -9.17 5.74
N VAL A 89 -8.22 -8.54 5.15
CA VAL A 89 -6.88 -8.32 5.70
C VAL A 89 -6.55 -6.82 5.78
N ASN A 90 -5.48 -6.49 6.49
CA ASN A 90 -5.01 -5.13 6.58
C ASN A 90 -4.23 -4.72 5.33
N LEU A 91 -4.29 -3.45 5.01
CA LEU A 91 -3.52 -2.82 3.94
C LEU A 91 -2.45 -1.92 4.53
N ARG A 92 -1.22 -2.10 4.07
CA ARG A 92 -0.11 -1.17 4.29
C ARG A 92 0.24 -0.50 2.97
N ILE A 93 0.38 0.81 2.99
CA ILE A 93 0.71 1.61 1.81
C ILE A 93 2.08 2.23 2.01
N THR A 94 2.91 2.12 0.99
CA THR A 94 4.21 2.77 0.89
C THR A 94 4.48 3.17 -0.55
N SER A 95 5.62 3.76 -0.79
CA SER A 95 6.09 4.11 -2.14
C SER A 95 7.55 3.72 -2.33
N GLY A 96 7.97 3.55 -3.58
CA GLY A 96 9.37 3.30 -3.91
C GLY A 96 10.31 4.33 -3.29
N PRO A 97 10.05 5.64 -3.43
CA PRO A 97 10.88 6.68 -2.82
C PRO A 97 10.92 6.67 -1.30
N ALA A 98 9.89 6.16 -0.63
CA ALA A 98 9.84 6.07 0.83
C ALA A 98 10.73 4.95 1.39
N ILE A 99 11.10 3.99 0.58
CA ILE A 99 12.00 2.88 0.95
C ILE A 99 13.40 3.21 0.45
N GLU A 100 14.19 3.87 1.27
CA GLU A 100 15.52 4.36 0.86
C GLU A 100 16.63 3.31 1.02
N LYS A 101 16.46 2.38 1.95
CA LYS A 101 17.47 1.37 2.30
C LYS A 101 16.82 0.05 2.69
N PRO A 102 17.58 -1.06 2.64
CA PRO A 102 17.07 -2.39 2.99
C PRO A 102 16.43 -2.49 4.37
N GLY A 103 16.92 -1.74 5.35
CA GLY A 103 16.35 -1.70 6.69
C GLY A 103 14.92 -1.15 6.73
N ASP A 104 14.59 -0.22 5.87
CA ASP A 104 13.23 0.34 5.76
C ASP A 104 12.25 -0.73 5.26
N LEU A 105 12.65 -1.52 4.27
CA LEU A 105 11.86 -2.64 3.78
C LEU A 105 11.69 -3.72 4.87
N ALA A 106 12.76 -4.08 5.55
CA ALA A 106 12.72 -5.06 6.62
C ALA A 106 11.75 -4.65 7.74
N ALA A 107 11.75 -3.38 8.13
CA ALA A 107 10.82 -2.84 9.11
C ALA A 107 9.36 -2.94 8.65
N LEU A 108 9.08 -2.62 7.39
CA LEU A 108 7.74 -2.78 6.82
C LEU A 108 7.28 -4.24 6.84
N LEU A 109 8.12 -5.16 6.38
CA LEU A 109 7.78 -6.59 6.31
C LEU A 109 7.58 -7.20 7.70
N THR A 110 8.37 -6.78 8.68
CA THR A 110 8.26 -7.26 10.07
C THR A 110 6.93 -6.85 10.72
N ASN A 111 6.38 -5.72 10.33
CA ASN A 111 5.12 -5.21 10.85
C ASN A 111 3.87 -5.77 10.16
N LEU A 112 4.03 -6.56 9.12
CA LEU A 112 2.92 -7.22 8.44
C LEU A 112 2.51 -8.48 9.20
N ASN A 113 1.20 -8.69 9.32
CA ASN A 113 0.65 -9.96 9.75
C ASN A 113 0.48 -10.91 8.55
N PRO A 114 0.43 -12.22 8.77
CA PRO A 114 0.17 -13.16 7.67
C PRO A 114 -1.11 -12.82 6.91
N GLY A 115 -1.02 -12.76 5.59
CA GLY A 115 -2.12 -12.41 4.69
C GLY A 115 -2.33 -10.92 4.46
N ASP A 116 -1.67 -10.03 5.22
CA ASP A 116 -1.77 -8.60 4.99
C ASP A 116 -1.25 -8.20 3.60
N VAL A 117 -1.82 -7.15 3.04
CA VAL A 117 -1.45 -6.60 1.74
C VAL A 117 -0.49 -5.44 1.92
N LEU A 118 0.64 -5.49 1.23
CA LEU A 118 1.56 -4.37 1.08
C LEU A 118 1.41 -3.76 -0.32
N PHE A 119 1.00 -2.52 -0.38
CA PHE A 119 0.94 -1.76 -1.61
C PHE A 119 2.15 -0.84 -1.73
N ILE A 120 2.89 -0.99 -2.82
CA ILE A 120 4.07 -0.15 -3.11
C ILE A 120 3.79 0.67 -4.37
N ASP A 121 3.53 1.95 -4.20
CA ASP A 121 3.40 2.87 -5.31
C ASP A 121 4.77 3.22 -5.90
N GLU A 122 4.82 3.48 -7.19
CA GLU A 122 6.05 3.82 -7.90
C GLU A 122 7.21 2.84 -7.64
N ILE A 123 6.95 1.54 -7.74
CA ILE A 123 7.96 0.50 -7.44
C ILE A 123 9.23 0.64 -8.28
N HIS A 124 9.13 1.23 -9.48
CA HIS A 124 10.27 1.49 -10.36
C HIS A 124 11.28 2.50 -9.78
N ARG A 125 10.91 3.22 -8.71
CA ARG A 125 11.76 4.16 -7.99
C ARG A 125 12.44 3.57 -6.75
N LEU A 126 12.33 2.27 -6.54
CA LEU A 126 13.09 1.58 -5.51
C LEU A 126 14.58 1.64 -5.79
N PRO A 127 15.43 1.88 -4.78
CA PRO A 127 16.86 1.70 -4.90
C PRO A 127 17.20 0.24 -5.25
N ARG A 128 18.24 0.02 -6.03
CA ARG A 128 18.65 -1.32 -6.44
C ARG A 128 18.96 -2.25 -5.25
N SER A 129 19.56 -1.71 -4.20
CA SER A 129 19.83 -2.48 -2.98
C SER A 129 18.57 -2.99 -2.29
N VAL A 130 17.45 -2.28 -2.43
CA VAL A 130 16.14 -2.69 -1.91
C VAL A 130 15.50 -3.73 -2.82
N GLU A 131 15.57 -3.55 -4.14
CA GLU A 131 15.07 -4.53 -5.11
C GLU A 131 15.72 -5.90 -4.93
N GLU A 132 17.02 -5.95 -4.70
CA GLU A 132 17.79 -7.18 -4.48
C GLU A 132 17.30 -7.99 -3.27
N ILE A 133 16.62 -7.36 -2.34
CA ILE A 133 16.02 -8.01 -1.17
C ILE A 133 14.53 -8.29 -1.40
N LEU A 134 13.81 -7.37 -2.02
CA LEU A 134 12.37 -7.49 -2.23
C LEU A 134 12.01 -8.67 -3.14
N TYR A 135 12.65 -8.79 -4.28
CA TYR A 135 12.29 -9.83 -5.26
C TYR A 135 12.49 -11.26 -4.73
N PRO A 136 13.61 -11.60 -4.07
CA PRO A 136 13.72 -12.91 -3.42
C PRO A 136 12.67 -13.13 -2.33
N ALA A 137 12.32 -12.11 -1.56
CA ALA A 137 11.28 -12.22 -0.54
C ALA A 137 9.89 -12.47 -1.16
N MET A 138 9.62 -11.93 -2.33
CA MET A 138 8.39 -12.20 -3.07
C MET A 138 8.33 -13.63 -3.59
N GLU A 139 9.46 -14.21 -4.00
CA GLU A 139 9.52 -15.58 -4.49
C GLU A 139 9.33 -16.62 -3.38
N ASP A 140 9.90 -16.36 -2.20
CA ASP A 140 9.95 -17.33 -1.10
C ASP A 140 8.71 -17.27 -0.19
N PHE A 141 7.96 -16.19 -0.20
CA PHE A 141 6.87 -15.97 0.74
C PHE A 141 5.58 -15.54 0.04
N ALA A 142 4.50 -16.09 0.54
CA ALA A 142 3.15 -15.62 0.24
C ALA A 142 2.86 -14.27 0.94
N LEU A 143 3.67 -13.26 0.66
CA LEU A 143 3.36 -11.88 0.99
C LEU A 143 2.52 -11.31 -0.14
N ASP A 144 1.34 -10.82 0.18
CA ASP A 144 0.49 -10.16 -0.78
C ASP A 144 1.05 -8.76 -1.07
N ILE A 145 1.99 -8.69 -2.01
CA ILE A 145 2.57 -7.43 -2.42
C ILE A 145 1.87 -6.96 -3.69
N ILE A 146 1.17 -5.86 -3.58
CA ILE A 146 0.62 -5.15 -4.72
C ILE A 146 1.63 -4.06 -5.10
N THR A 147 2.17 -4.17 -6.28
CA THR A 147 3.18 -3.23 -6.77
C THR A 147 2.63 -2.41 -7.93
N VAL A 148 3.01 -1.17 -8.00
CA VAL A 148 2.69 -0.29 -9.11
C VAL A 148 3.96 0.13 -9.81
N SER A 149 4.03 -0.17 -11.09
CA SER A 149 5.08 0.33 -11.97
C SER A 149 4.48 1.28 -12.98
N TYR A 150 5.11 2.43 -13.12
CA TYR A 150 4.84 3.36 -14.21
C TYR A 150 6.07 3.37 -15.13
N THR A 151 6.00 2.65 -16.22
CA THR A 151 7.01 2.77 -17.26
C THR A 151 6.57 3.82 -18.26
N HIS A 152 7.27 4.94 -18.29
CA HIS A 152 7.29 5.77 -19.47
C HIS A 152 7.97 4.97 -20.58
N LEU A 153 7.19 4.36 -21.45
CA LEU A 153 7.66 4.01 -22.76
C LEU A 153 7.91 5.32 -23.50
N ARG A 154 9.14 5.81 -23.41
CA ARG A 154 9.62 6.71 -24.44
C ARG A 154 9.74 5.86 -25.70
N ALA A 155 8.83 6.09 -26.57
CA ALA A 155 9.02 5.66 -27.95
C ALA A 155 10.26 6.34 -28.52
#